data_6503207c93e8ab470f57ccbe8712d6c9
#
_entry.id   6503207c93e8ab470f57ccbe8712d6c9
#
_cell.length_a   1.000
_cell.length_b   1.000
_cell.length_c   1.000
_cell.angle_alpha   90.00
_cell.angle_beta   90.00
_cell.angle_gamma   90.00
#
_symmetry.space_group_name_H-M   'P 1'
#
loop_
_entity.id
_entity.type
_entity.pdbx_description
1 polymer ?
#
loop_
_entity_poly.entity_id
_entity_poly.type
_entity_poly.pdbx_seq_one_letter_code
_entity_poly.pdbx_strand_id
1 'polypeptide(L)'
;MKNTRKIIQIVGSGPGDPELLTLKAHKVIKNAEILLFDNLVSEEILDISSEKCIKVYVGKHPYGEYVPQEQINALISYYCSRFSKVVRLKGGDPYIFGRGFEEWLIAKELGIDVQYIPGISSMQGVGLHDIPLTHRGVSEGVWVLTGMKKDGDIAADLSLAVHSNSTIVIYMGMRKLAEIARTYLMNGKGDKPAAIIQHISRPDGKKVVCKVRDLVRAGQAEGMSHPAIIVIGEVVNLQYGLQSLFQQERNIV
;
A
#
# COMPACT_ATOMS: atom_id res chain seq x y z
N MET A 1 21.72 -26.75 -26.25
CA MET A 1 21.41 -25.54 -25.49
C MET A 1 20.36 -25.90 -24.44
N LYS A 2 20.66 -25.79 -23.14
CA LYS A 2 19.67 -26.01 -22.08
C LYS A 2 18.61 -24.94 -22.26
N ASN A 3 17.38 -25.35 -22.53
CA ASN A 3 16.22 -24.47 -22.60
C ASN A 3 15.97 -23.95 -21.17
N THR A 4 16.69 -22.89 -20.76
CA THR A 4 16.49 -22.27 -19.44
C THR A 4 15.11 -21.66 -19.45
N ARG A 5 14.23 -22.22 -18.66
CA ARG A 5 12.85 -21.76 -18.49
C ARG A 5 12.88 -20.29 -18.05
N LYS A 6 12.33 -19.42 -18.89
CA LYS A 6 12.24 -18.00 -18.57
C LYS A 6 11.23 -17.82 -17.44
N ILE A 7 11.66 -17.21 -16.35
CA ILE A 7 10.80 -16.98 -15.19
C ILE A 7 10.98 -15.56 -14.68
N ILE A 8 9.87 -14.89 -14.35
CA ILE A 8 9.86 -13.66 -13.56
C ILE A 8 9.17 -13.89 -12.23
N GLN A 9 9.72 -13.32 -11.18
CA GLN A 9 9.12 -13.34 -9.85
C GLN A 9 8.54 -11.96 -9.54
N ILE A 10 7.20 -11.89 -9.40
CA ILE A 10 6.49 -10.64 -8.99
C ILE A 10 6.37 -10.70 -7.47
N VAL A 11 7.08 -9.81 -6.80
CA VAL A 11 7.36 -9.89 -5.36
C VAL A 11 6.84 -8.64 -4.66
N GLY A 12 6.08 -8.84 -3.58
CA GLY A 12 5.73 -7.77 -2.66
C GLY A 12 6.87 -7.45 -1.71
N SER A 13 7.24 -6.17 -1.64
CA SER A 13 8.27 -5.68 -0.73
C SER A 13 7.74 -5.25 0.65
N GLY A 14 6.45 -5.45 0.90
CA GLY A 14 5.86 -4.97 2.15
C GLY A 14 5.68 -3.44 2.20
N PRO A 15 5.32 -2.90 3.36
CA PRO A 15 4.95 -1.50 3.51
C PRO A 15 6.12 -0.52 3.67
N GLY A 16 7.37 -1.01 3.65
CA GLY A 16 8.59 -0.18 3.69
C GLY A 16 9.68 -0.69 4.62
N ASP A 17 9.31 -1.21 5.79
CA ASP A 17 10.24 -1.83 6.75
C ASP A 17 10.76 -3.17 6.22
N PRO A 18 12.08 -3.38 6.12
CA PRO A 18 12.67 -4.65 5.68
C PRO A 18 12.29 -5.86 6.54
N GLU A 19 12.05 -5.68 7.83
CA GLU A 19 11.66 -6.76 8.73
C GLU A 19 10.24 -7.28 8.46
N LEU A 20 9.44 -6.51 7.69
CA LEU A 20 8.11 -6.91 7.23
C LEU A 20 8.12 -7.63 5.89
N LEU A 21 9.29 -7.97 5.36
CA LEU A 21 9.38 -8.86 4.22
C LEU A 21 8.95 -10.27 4.59
N THR A 22 8.24 -10.95 3.67
CA THR A 22 8.08 -12.39 3.83
C THR A 22 9.44 -13.07 3.67
N LEU A 23 9.67 -14.17 4.39
CA LEU A 23 10.91 -14.97 4.25
C LEU A 23 11.17 -15.39 2.81
N LYS A 24 10.10 -15.62 2.03
CA LYS A 24 10.20 -15.96 0.62
C LYS A 24 10.66 -14.78 -0.22
N ALA A 25 10.09 -13.58 0.01
CA ALA A 25 10.51 -12.36 -0.66
C ALA A 25 11.98 -12.04 -0.38
N HIS A 26 12.40 -12.09 0.88
CA HIS A 26 13.80 -11.88 1.27
C HIS A 26 14.77 -12.82 0.52
N LYS A 27 14.47 -14.14 0.50
CA LYS A 27 15.30 -15.13 -0.21
C LYS A 27 15.41 -14.84 -1.71
N VAL A 28 14.31 -14.41 -2.32
CA VAL A 28 14.26 -14.10 -3.76
C VAL A 28 15.05 -12.84 -4.08
N ILE A 29 14.87 -11.77 -3.32
CA ILE A 29 15.61 -10.51 -3.48
C ILE A 29 17.10 -10.74 -3.34
N LYS A 30 17.53 -11.46 -2.29
CA LYS A 30 18.94 -11.78 -2.03
C LYS A 30 19.63 -12.51 -3.19
N ASN A 31 18.88 -13.34 -3.93
CA ASN A 31 19.42 -14.17 -5.02
C ASN A 31 19.10 -13.61 -6.41
N ALA A 32 18.53 -12.42 -6.51
CA ALA A 32 18.16 -11.79 -7.77
C ALA A 32 19.41 -11.43 -8.58
N GLU A 33 19.34 -11.62 -9.91
CA GLU A 33 20.31 -11.10 -10.87
C GLU A 33 19.85 -9.71 -11.37
N ILE A 34 18.54 -9.54 -11.49
CA ILE A 34 17.88 -8.29 -11.91
C ILE A 34 16.75 -7.95 -10.93
N LEU A 35 16.73 -6.71 -10.45
CA LEU A 35 15.60 -6.13 -9.72
C LEU A 35 14.98 -4.99 -10.54
N LEU A 36 13.74 -5.17 -11.01
CA LEU A 36 12.92 -4.11 -11.58
C LEU A 36 12.04 -3.55 -10.43
N PHE A 37 12.23 -2.30 -10.01
CA PHE A 37 11.59 -1.74 -8.83
C PHE A 37 11.02 -0.35 -9.06
N ASP A 38 10.05 0.06 -8.23
CA ASP A 38 9.42 1.38 -8.26
C ASP A 38 9.72 2.21 -6.99
N ASN A 39 9.21 3.43 -6.94
CA ASN A 39 9.47 4.40 -5.88
C ASN A 39 8.89 4.05 -4.49
N LEU A 40 8.10 2.99 -4.38
CA LEU A 40 7.55 2.55 -3.09
C LEU A 40 8.46 1.56 -2.37
N VAL A 41 9.48 1.05 -3.05
CA VAL A 41 10.48 0.16 -2.47
C VAL A 41 11.55 0.98 -1.77
N SER A 42 11.85 0.68 -0.49
CA SER A 42 12.89 1.37 0.26
C SER A 42 14.29 0.93 -0.17
N GLU A 43 15.29 1.80 0.05
CA GLU A 43 16.69 1.51 -0.28
C GLU A 43 17.20 0.32 0.54
N GLU A 44 16.85 0.22 1.81
CA GLU A 44 17.24 -0.88 2.69
C GLU A 44 16.77 -2.25 2.14
N ILE A 45 15.62 -2.30 1.48
CA ILE A 45 15.13 -3.52 0.82
C ILE A 45 15.94 -3.82 -0.43
N LEU A 46 16.34 -2.82 -1.20
CA LEU A 46 17.19 -3.00 -2.37
C LEU A 46 18.59 -3.50 -2.00
N ASP A 47 19.10 -3.13 -0.82
CA ASP A 47 20.42 -3.50 -0.33
C ASP A 47 20.51 -4.95 0.18
N ILE A 48 19.37 -5.64 0.33
CA ILE A 48 19.34 -7.09 0.55
C ILE A 48 19.90 -7.87 -0.64
N SER A 49 19.78 -7.31 -1.86
CA SER A 49 20.32 -7.94 -3.07
C SER A 49 21.84 -7.90 -3.11
N SER A 50 22.43 -8.85 -3.84
CA SER A 50 23.88 -8.87 -4.08
C SER A 50 24.35 -7.57 -4.77
N GLU A 51 25.60 -7.12 -4.48
CA GLU A 51 26.25 -6.01 -5.19
C GLU A 51 26.33 -6.25 -6.71
N LYS A 52 26.31 -7.50 -7.16
CA LYS A 52 26.29 -7.86 -8.58
C LYS A 52 24.90 -7.79 -9.20
N CYS A 53 23.86 -7.58 -8.41
CA CYS A 53 22.49 -7.46 -8.90
C CYS A 53 22.30 -6.16 -9.65
N ILE A 54 21.77 -6.22 -10.86
CA ILE A 54 21.44 -5.03 -11.65
C ILE A 54 20.09 -4.48 -11.14
N LYS A 55 20.12 -3.31 -10.55
CA LYS A 55 18.93 -2.60 -10.04
C LYS A 55 18.40 -1.65 -11.11
N VAL A 56 17.18 -1.84 -11.59
CA VAL A 56 16.55 -1.09 -12.67
C VAL A 56 15.30 -0.39 -12.14
N TYR A 57 15.34 0.93 -12.09
CA TYR A 57 14.20 1.72 -11.69
C TYR A 57 13.16 1.76 -12.82
N VAL A 58 11.91 1.40 -12.51
CA VAL A 58 10.78 1.39 -13.45
C VAL A 58 9.57 2.18 -12.91
N GLY A 59 9.80 3.02 -11.91
CA GLY A 59 8.78 3.86 -11.29
C GLY A 59 8.57 5.18 -12.00
N LYS A 60 7.72 6.02 -11.41
CA LYS A 60 7.52 7.40 -11.83
C LYS A 60 8.63 8.27 -11.22
N HIS A 61 9.44 8.92 -12.06
CA HIS A 61 10.43 9.87 -11.55
C HIS A 61 9.74 11.06 -10.87
N PRO A 62 10.25 11.54 -9.72
CA PRO A 62 9.64 12.67 -8.99
C PRO A 62 9.45 13.93 -9.82
N TYR A 63 10.34 14.16 -10.82
CA TYR A 63 10.36 15.33 -11.70
C TYR A 63 10.43 14.95 -13.19
N GLY A 64 10.18 13.67 -13.54
CA GLY A 64 10.35 13.14 -14.88
C GLY A 64 9.11 12.51 -15.47
N GLU A 65 9.26 12.02 -16.69
CA GLU A 65 8.20 11.32 -17.39
C GLU A 65 7.84 10.00 -16.68
N TYR A 66 6.57 9.66 -16.72
CA TYR A 66 6.06 8.37 -16.29
C TYR A 66 6.60 7.28 -17.23
N VAL A 67 7.20 6.21 -16.67
CA VAL A 67 7.57 5.03 -17.46
C VAL A 67 6.28 4.34 -17.91
N PRO A 68 5.92 4.38 -19.21
CA PRO A 68 4.73 3.73 -19.70
C PRO A 68 4.74 2.23 -19.41
N GLN A 69 3.56 1.63 -19.24
CA GLN A 69 3.46 0.20 -18.96
C GLN A 69 4.11 -0.64 -20.09
N GLU A 70 4.01 -0.18 -21.33
CA GLU A 70 4.63 -0.82 -22.51
C GLU A 70 6.17 -0.89 -22.36
N GLN A 71 6.80 0.15 -21.81
CA GLN A 71 8.24 0.13 -21.53
C GLN A 71 8.59 -0.88 -20.41
N ILE A 72 7.78 -0.94 -19.35
CA ILE A 72 7.97 -1.93 -18.30
C ILE A 72 7.87 -3.35 -18.87
N ASN A 73 6.88 -3.60 -19.73
CA ASN A 73 6.67 -4.87 -20.40
C ASN A 73 7.86 -5.24 -21.32
N ALA A 74 8.39 -4.26 -22.07
CA ALA A 74 9.59 -4.45 -22.89
C ALA A 74 10.83 -4.78 -22.05
N LEU A 75 11.01 -4.12 -20.89
CA LEU A 75 12.10 -4.41 -19.95
C LEU A 75 11.97 -5.82 -19.35
N ILE A 76 10.75 -6.24 -18.98
CA ILE A 76 10.48 -7.62 -18.52
C ILE A 76 10.92 -8.62 -19.59
N SER A 77 10.47 -8.45 -20.85
CA SER A 77 10.84 -9.32 -21.96
C SER A 77 12.36 -9.35 -22.19
N TYR A 78 12.98 -8.17 -22.18
CA TYR A 78 14.42 -8.01 -22.39
C TYR A 78 15.24 -8.77 -21.35
N TYR A 79 14.96 -8.54 -20.04
CA TYR A 79 15.72 -9.15 -18.97
C TYR A 79 15.42 -10.63 -18.81
N CYS A 80 14.17 -11.07 -18.95
CA CYS A 80 13.82 -12.49 -18.90
C CYS A 80 14.40 -13.31 -20.07
N SER A 81 14.82 -12.67 -21.18
CA SER A 81 15.52 -13.37 -22.27
C SER A 81 17.02 -13.59 -21.99
N ARG A 82 17.61 -12.92 -21.01
CA ARG A 82 19.05 -12.88 -20.73
C ARG A 82 19.44 -13.42 -19.36
N PHE A 83 18.54 -13.32 -18.38
CA PHE A 83 18.78 -13.66 -16.99
C PHE A 83 17.78 -14.71 -16.51
N SER A 84 18.20 -15.52 -15.54
CA SER A 84 17.37 -16.61 -15.00
C SER A 84 16.62 -16.20 -13.72
N LYS A 85 17.07 -15.15 -13.03
CA LYS A 85 16.53 -14.69 -11.74
C LYS A 85 16.11 -13.21 -11.83
N VAL A 86 15.04 -12.97 -12.59
CA VAL A 86 14.45 -11.65 -12.77
C VAL A 86 13.35 -11.44 -11.74
N VAL A 87 13.46 -10.37 -10.98
CA VAL A 87 12.50 -9.99 -9.93
C VAL A 87 11.85 -8.66 -10.27
N ARG A 88 10.53 -8.62 -10.30
CA ARG A 88 9.74 -7.39 -10.29
C ARG A 88 9.30 -7.11 -8.85
N LEU A 89 9.94 -6.15 -8.21
CA LEU A 89 9.72 -5.79 -6.82
C LEU A 89 8.74 -4.61 -6.74
N LYS A 90 7.70 -4.74 -5.93
CA LYS A 90 6.58 -3.79 -5.83
C LYS A 90 6.27 -3.49 -4.37
N GLY A 91 6.04 -2.21 -4.04
CA GLY A 91 5.65 -1.81 -2.69
C GLY A 91 4.35 -2.50 -2.24
N GLY A 92 4.25 -2.86 -0.97
CA GLY A 92 3.12 -3.58 -0.40
C GLY A 92 2.95 -4.98 -0.98
N ASP A 93 1.73 -5.32 -1.36
CA ASP A 93 1.39 -6.53 -2.12
C ASP A 93 1.15 -6.19 -3.59
N PRO A 94 1.75 -6.92 -4.54
CA PRO A 94 1.63 -6.65 -5.98
C PRO A 94 0.21 -6.65 -6.53
N TYR A 95 -0.70 -7.41 -5.92
CA TYR A 95 -2.09 -7.57 -6.38
C TYR A 95 -3.09 -6.67 -5.66
N ILE A 96 -2.63 -5.89 -4.66
CA ILE A 96 -3.46 -4.88 -3.98
C ILE A 96 -3.13 -3.49 -4.56
N PHE A 97 -3.90 -3.04 -5.54
CA PHE A 97 -3.72 -1.78 -6.28
C PHE A 97 -2.33 -1.58 -6.91
N GLY A 98 -1.53 -2.64 -7.00
CA GLY A 98 -0.16 -2.62 -7.51
C GLY A 98 -0.03 -2.94 -8.99
N ARG A 99 -1.10 -3.28 -9.71
CA ARG A 99 -1.10 -3.69 -11.13
C ARG A 99 -0.23 -4.92 -11.43
N GLY A 100 0.19 -5.68 -10.40
CA GLY A 100 1.05 -6.84 -10.59
C GLY A 100 0.41 -7.94 -11.43
N PHE A 101 -0.92 -8.05 -11.41
CA PHE A 101 -1.62 -9.01 -12.25
C PHE A 101 -1.62 -8.63 -13.73
N GLU A 102 -1.61 -7.33 -14.06
CA GLU A 102 -1.42 -6.88 -15.44
C GLU A 102 -0.03 -7.30 -15.98
N GLU A 103 1.01 -7.12 -15.16
CA GLU A 103 2.38 -7.56 -15.49
C GLU A 103 2.46 -9.09 -15.61
N TRP A 104 1.68 -9.83 -14.79
CA TRP A 104 1.55 -11.29 -14.87
C TRP A 104 0.95 -11.73 -16.22
N LEU A 105 -0.14 -11.10 -16.66
CA LEU A 105 -0.80 -11.40 -17.93
C LEU A 105 0.16 -11.23 -19.11
N ILE A 106 0.83 -10.08 -19.16
CA ILE A 106 1.81 -9.77 -20.22
C ILE A 106 2.96 -10.78 -20.25
N ALA A 107 3.52 -11.13 -19.07
CA ALA A 107 4.59 -12.12 -19.02
C ALA A 107 4.12 -13.50 -19.56
N LYS A 108 2.88 -13.89 -19.26
CA LYS A 108 2.29 -15.12 -19.80
C LYS A 108 2.10 -15.08 -21.31
N GLU A 109 1.65 -13.98 -21.86
CA GLU A 109 1.53 -13.77 -23.32
C GLU A 109 2.89 -13.89 -24.01
N LEU A 110 3.97 -13.45 -23.35
CA LEU A 110 5.35 -13.55 -23.83
C LEU A 110 5.97 -14.96 -23.62
N GLY A 111 5.20 -15.93 -23.12
CA GLY A 111 5.68 -17.28 -22.83
C GLY A 111 6.66 -17.35 -21.65
N ILE A 112 6.60 -16.37 -20.74
CA ILE A 112 7.42 -16.31 -19.54
C ILE A 112 6.63 -16.91 -18.38
N ASP A 113 7.25 -17.82 -17.62
CA ASP A 113 6.65 -18.32 -16.39
C ASP A 113 6.69 -17.23 -15.31
N VAL A 114 5.62 -17.17 -14.52
CA VAL A 114 5.50 -16.17 -13.46
C VAL A 114 5.30 -16.85 -12.12
N GLN A 115 6.06 -16.40 -11.12
CA GLN A 115 5.84 -16.74 -9.73
C GLN A 115 5.41 -15.47 -8.97
N TYR A 116 4.22 -15.50 -8.38
CA TYR A 116 3.77 -14.48 -7.45
C TYR A 116 4.23 -14.77 -6.03
N ILE A 117 4.73 -13.74 -5.35
CA ILE A 117 5.15 -13.79 -3.95
C ILE A 117 4.46 -12.63 -3.23
N PRO A 118 3.50 -12.91 -2.32
CA PRO A 118 2.77 -11.87 -1.62
C PRO A 118 3.67 -11.03 -0.71
N GLY A 119 3.24 -9.80 -0.47
CA GLY A 119 3.81 -8.91 0.52
C GLY A 119 2.75 -8.45 1.52
N ILE A 120 3.18 -7.92 2.66
CA ILE A 120 2.30 -7.25 3.61
C ILE A 120 1.84 -5.93 2.97
N SER A 121 0.53 -5.78 2.77
CA SER A 121 -0.02 -4.54 2.22
C SER A 121 -0.13 -3.44 3.29
N SER A 122 -0.07 -2.17 2.89
CA SER A 122 -0.13 -1.04 3.84
C SER A 122 -1.37 -1.05 4.72
N MET A 123 -2.49 -1.61 4.27
CA MET A 123 -3.68 -1.74 5.14
C MET A 123 -3.40 -2.57 6.40
N GLN A 124 -2.59 -3.62 6.30
CA GLN A 124 -2.22 -4.43 7.48
C GLN A 124 -1.26 -3.66 8.40
N GLY A 125 -0.42 -2.79 7.83
CA GLY A 125 0.47 -1.90 8.59
C GLY A 125 -0.26 -0.88 9.47
N VAL A 126 -1.56 -0.66 9.29
CA VAL A 126 -2.39 0.22 10.14
C VAL A 126 -2.31 -0.21 11.61
N GLY A 127 -2.16 -1.51 11.87
CA GLY A 127 -1.96 -2.04 13.22
C GLY A 127 -0.72 -1.55 13.93
N LEU A 128 0.34 -1.16 13.21
CA LEU A 128 1.55 -0.55 13.78
C LEU A 128 1.29 0.84 14.41
N HIS A 129 0.12 1.41 14.11
CA HIS A 129 -0.32 2.70 14.61
C HIS A 129 -1.48 2.58 15.62
N ASP A 130 -1.62 1.41 16.27
CA ASP A 130 -2.66 1.11 17.28
C ASP A 130 -4.10 1.22 16.76
N ILE A 131 -4.31 1.02 15.45
CA ILE A 131 -5.63 1.02 14.84
C ILE A 131 -5.87 -0.37 14.25
N PRO A 132 -6.71 -1.21 14.86
CA PRO A 132 -7.09 -2.50 14.27
C PRO A 132 -8.05 -2.27 13.09
N LEU A 133 -7.96 -3.11 12.06
CA LEU A 133 -8.93 -3.04 10.96
C LEU A 133 -10.29 -3.62 11.33
N THR A 134 -10.33 -4.57 12.26
CA THR A 134 -11.55 -5.21 12.78
C THR A 134 -11.51 -5.29 14.29
N HIS A 135 -12.67 -5.19 14.91
CA HIS A 135 -12.83 -5.40 16.34
C HIS A 135 -14.25 -5.88 16.63
N ARG A 136 -14.37 -6.97 17.40
CA ARG A 136 -15.67 -7.55 17.75
C ARG A 136 -16.58 -6.50 18.41
N GLY A 137 -17.79 -6.35 17.93
CA GLY A 137 -18.78 -5.40 18.43
C GLY A 137 -18.54 -3.94 17.99
N VAL A 138 -17.46 -3.63 17.22
CA VAL A 138 -17.18 -2.30 16.71
C VAL A 138 -17.15 -2.28 15.19
N SER A 139 -16.37 -3.16 14.57
CA SER A 139 -16.28 -3.29 13.12
C SER A 139 -15.98 -4.75 12.75
N GLU A 140 -16.93 -5.40 12.09
CA GLU A 140 -16.86 -6.81 11.71
C GLU A 140 -16.48 -7.00 10.24
N GLY A 141 -16.19 -5.91 9.52
CA GLY A 141 -15.82 -5.94 8.11
C GLY A 141 -14.86 -4.85 7.73
N VAL A 142 -14.19 -5.05 6.59
CA VAL A 142 -13.27 -4.07 6.01
C VAL A 142 -13.60 -3.89 4.54
N TRP A 143 -13.80 -2.64 4.12
CA TRP A 143 -13.84 -2.26 2.70
C TRP A 143 -12.52 -1.63 2.32
N VAL A 144 -11.93 -2.12 1.25
CA VAL A 144 -10.66 -1.61 0.73
C VAL A 144 -10.92 -0.98 -0.62
N LEU A 145 -10.75 0.33 -0.71
CA LEU A 145 -11.13 1.13 -1.87
C LEU A 145 -9.93 1.91 -2.42
N THR A 146 -9.99 2.24 -3.71
CA THR A 146 -9.08 3.23 -4.29
C THR A 146 -9.71 4.62 -4.25
N GLY A 147 -8.94 5.62 -3.82
CA GLY A 147 -9.32 7.02 -3.91
C GLY A 147 -9.13 7.62 -5.31
N MET A 148 -8.56 6.85 -6.25
CA MET A 148 -8.35 7.31 -7.62
C MET A 148 -8.46 6.15 -8.60
N LYS A 149 -9.49 6.14 -9.44
CA LYS A 149 -9.65 5.26 -10.59
C LYS A 149 -8.76 5.71 -11.77
N LYS A 150 -8.75 4.92 -12.85
CA LYS A 150 -8.02 5.25 -14.08
C LYS A 150 -8.49 6.55 -14.75
N ASP A 151 -9.79 6.85 -14.66
CA ASP A 151 -10.42 8.07 -15.15
C ASP A 151 -10.21 9.30 -14.24
N GLY A 152 -9.53 9.12 -13.11
CA GLY A 152 -9.26 10.17 -12.13
C GLY A 152 -10.36 10.38 -11.09
N ASP A 153 -11.47 9.64 -11.19
CA ASP A 153 -12.57 9.70 -10.23
C ASP A 153 -12.29 8.84 -8.98
N ILE A 154 -13.07 9.09 -7.93
CA ILE A 154 -13.09 8.24 -6.74
C ILE A 154 -13.85 6.94 -7.01
N ALA A 155 -13.54 5.87 -6.27
CA ALA A 155 -14.29 4.63 -6.38
C ALA A 155 -15.79 4.86 -6.12
N ALA A 156 -16.64 4.41 -7.04
CA ALA A 156 -18.10 4.55 -6.91
C ALA A 156 -18.65 3.91 -5.63
N ASP A 157 -18.03 2.82 -5.18
CA ASP A 157 -18.41 2.10 -3.97
C ASP A 157 -18.23 2.91 -2.68
N LEU A 158 -17.53 4.06 -2.72
CA LEU A 158 -17.45 4.93 -1.56
C LEU A 158 -18.82 5.41 -1.11
N SER A 159 -19.72 5.70 -2.03
CA SER A 159 -21.10 6.12 -1.74
C SER A 159 -21.90 5.04 -0.99
N LEU A 160 -21.62 3.77 -1.23
CA LEU A 160 -22.19 2.64 -0.50
C LEU A 160 -21.48 2.42 0.84
N ALA A 161 -20.15 2.49 0.83
CA ALA A 161 -19.31 2.26 2.01
C ALA A 161 -19.60 3.26 3.15
N VAL A 162 -20.00 4.50 2.83
CA VAL A 162 -20.41 5.53 3.81
C VAL A 162 -21.53 5.03 4.74
N HIS A 163 -22.44 4.19 4.24
CA HIS A 163 -23.56 3.64 5.03
C HIS A 163 -23.18 2.40 5.82
N SER A 164 -22.01 1.82 5.58
CA SER A 164 -21.51 0.65 6.30
C SER A 164 -20.99 1.02 7.69
N ASN A 165 -21.08 0.05 8.62
CA ASN A 165 -20.40 0.07 9.92
C ASN A 165 -19.01 -0.57 9.87
N SER A 166 -18.61 -1.08 8.70
CA SER A 166 -17.27 -1.63 8.49
C SER A 166 -16.20 -0.54 8.49
N THR A 167 -14.98 -0.94 8.72
CA THR A 167 -13.81 -0.06 8.54
C THR A 167 -13.56 0.17 7.05
N ILE A 168 -13.40 1.41 6.66
CA ILE A 168 -13.12 1.79 5.28
C ILE A 168 -11.64 2.17 5.18
N VAL A 169 -10.93 1.48 4.30
CA VAL A 169 -9.51 1.73 4.01
C VAL A 169 -9.39 2.26 2.59
N ILE A 170 -8.81 3.46 2.43
CA ILE A 170 -8.71 4.11 1.13
C ILE A 170 -7.24 4.29 0.74
N TYR A 171 -6.85 3.64 -0.36
CA TYR A 171 -5.56 3.82 -1.01
C TYR A 171 -5.62 5.00 -1.99
N MET A 172 -4.49 5.66 -2.24
CA MET A 172 -4.36 6.75 -3.22
C MET A 172 -5.35 7.91 -2.99
N GLY A 173 -5.83 8.10 -1.75
CA GLY A 173 -6.87 9.05 -1.40
C GLY A 173 -6.38 10.47 -1.13
N MET A 174 -5.07 10.74 -1.02
CA MET A 174 -4.55 12.03 -0.57
C MET A 174 -4.99 13.22 -1.44
N ARG A 175 -5.07 13.04 -2.76
CA ARG A 175 -5.56 14.08 -3.67
C ARG A 175 -7.08 14.25 -3.66
N LYS A 176 -7.79 13.34 -3.02
CA LYS A 176 -9.25 13.24 -2.98
C LYS A 176 -9.84 13.45 -1.59
N LEU A 177 -9.05 13.96 -0.62
CA LEU A 177 -9.52 14.19 0.76
C LEU A 177 -10.80 15.04 0.80
N ALA A 178 -10.90 16.09 -0.02
CA ALA A 178 -12.07 16.94 -0.07
C ALA A 178 -13.31 16.20 -0.61
N GLU A 179 -13.15 15.36 -1.62
CA GLU A 179 -14.26 14.56 -2.18
C GLU A 179 -14.71 13.48 -1.19
N ILE A 180 -13.74 12.80 -0.53
CA ILE A 180 -14.02 11.82 0.52
C ILE A 180 -14.83 12.49 1.64
N ALA A 181 -14.33 13.60 2.18
CA ALA A 181 -15.01 14.33 3.25
C ALA A 181 -16.42 14.77 2.82
N ARG A 182 -16.57 15.34 1.62
CA ARG A 182 -17.85 15.77 1.07
C ARG A 182 -18.85 14.62 0.98
N THR A 183 -18.43 13.46 0.50
CA THR A 183 -19.31 12.28 0.40
C THR A 183 -19.87 11.89 1.76
N TYR A 184 -19.06 11.88 2.81
CA TYR A 184 -19.53 11.60 4.18
C TYR A 184 -20.42 12.71 4.72
N LEU A 185 -20.08 13.99 4.50
CA LEU A 185 -20.86 15.14 4.95
C LEU A 185 -22.27 15.15 4.34
N MET A 186 -22.39 14.89 3.04
CA MET A 186 -23.68 14.83 2.34
C MET A 186 -24.59 13.72 2.86
N ASN A 187 -24.02 12.70 3.50
CA ASN A 187 -24.73 11.58 4.11
C ASN A 187 -24.87 11.71 5.64
N GLY A 188 -24.59 12.90 6.21
CA GLY A 188 -24.69 13.14 7.65
C GLY A 188 -23.67 12.38 8.51
N LYS A 189 -22.57 11.88 7.90
CA LYS A 189 -21.56 11.04 8.54
C LYS A 189 -20.21 11.76 8.73
N GLY A 190 -20.19 13.08 8.70
CA GLY A 190 -18.98 13.90 8.84
C GLY A 190 -18.26 13.73 10.19
N ASP A 191 -18.96 13.27 11.22
CA ASP A 191 -18.39 13.01 12.56
C ASP A 191 -17.70 11.65 12.70
N LYS A 192 -17.75 10.77 11.71
CA LYS A 192 -17.06 9.48 11.77
C LYS A 192 -15.56 9.69 12.02
N PRO A 193 -14.94 8.88 12.91
CA PRO A 193 -13.50 8.91 13.13
C PRO A 193 -12.72 8.52 11.87
N ALA A 194 -11.61 9.21 11.65
CA ALA A 194 -10.72 8.96 10.52
C ALA A 194 -9.25 9.13 10.92
N ALA A 195 -8.38 8.43 10.24
CA ALA A 195 -6.93 8.58 10.36
C ALA A 195 -6.30 8.68 8.97
N ILE A 196 -5.27 9.50 8.83
CA ILE A 196 -4.34 9.48 7.70
C ILE A 196 -3.02 8.97 8.23
N ILE A 197 -2.45 7.95 7.59
CA ILE A 197 -1.17 7.35 7.99
C ILE A 197 -0.26 7.37 6.77
N GLN A 198 0.83 8.12 6.90
CA GLN A 198 1.87 8.28 5.87
C GLN A 198 3.08 7.43 6.23
N HIS A 199 3.75 6.83 5.25
CA HIS A 199 4.96 6.01 5.42
C HIS A 199 4.81 4.94 6.52
N ILE A 200 3.75 4.18 6.46
CA ILE A 200 3.10 3.41 7.53
C ILE A 200 4.02 2.51 8.39
N SER A 201 5.14 2.05 7.86
CA SER A 201 6.11 1.21 8.61
C SER A 201 7.53 1.78 8.56
N ARG A 202 7.72 2.99 8.06
CA ARG A 202 9.03 3.62 7.97
C ARG A 202 9.30 4.48 9.20
N PRO A 203 10.58 4.74 9.55
CA PRO A 203 10.94 5.57 10.70
C PRO A 203 10.40 7.01 10.61
N ASP A 204 10.19 7.53 9.40
CA ASP A 204 9.59 8.83 9.12
C ASP A 204 8.06 8.79 9.03
N GLY A 205 7.44 7.68 9.47
CA GLY A 205 6.00 7.49 9.48
C GLY A 205 5.26 8.51 10.33
N LYS A 206 4.11 9.00 9.84
CA LYS A 206 3.27 9.98 10.52
C LYS A 206 1.82 9.50 10.58
N LYS A 207 1.14 9.81 11.68
CA LYS A 207 -0.29 9.55 11.84
C LYS A 207 -0.99 10.83 12.30
N VAL A 208 -2.12 11.14 11.69
CA VAL A 208 -3.06 12.13 12.19
C VAL A 208 -4.44 11.50 12.34
N VAL A 209 -5.09 11.74 13.48
CA VAL A 209 -6.45 11.28 13.78
C VAL A 209 -7.36 12.49 13.83
N CYS A 210 -8.51 12.41 13.17
CA CYS A 210 -9.49 13.49 13.10
C CYS A 210 -10.90 12.93 12.83
N LYS A 211 -11.89 13.80 12.72
CA LYS A 211 -13.19 13.46 12.13
C LYS A 211 -13.11 13.58 10.61
N VAL A 212 -13.94 12.82 9.88
CA VAL A 212 -13.95 12.86 8.41
C VAL A 212 -14.13 14.29 7.87
N ARG A 213 -14.98 15.12 8.51
CA ARG A 213 -15.18 16.54 8.13
C ARG A 213 -13.90 17.38 8.18
N ASP A 214 -12.93 16.97 8.98
CA ASP A 214 -11.67 17.68 9.21
C ASP A 214 -10.49 17.11 8.40
N LEU A 215 -10.67 16.06 7.59
CA LEU A 215 -9.61 15.37 6.87
C LEU A 215 -8.68 16.31 6.09
N VAL A 216 -9.25 17.29 5.37
CA VAL A 216 -8.46 18.25 4.57
C VAL A 216 -7.61 19.12 5.48
N ARG A 217 -8.25 19.73 6.51
CA ARG A 217 -7.57 20.63 7.45
C ARG A 217 -6.48 19.90 8.23
N ALA A 218 -6.79 18.71 8.76
CA ALA A 218 -5.86 17.90 9.53
C ALA A 218 -4.68 17.44 8.67
N GLY A 219 -4.94 16.96 7.44
CA GLY A 219 -3.89 16.57 6.52
C GLY A 219 -2.95 17.71 6.13
N GLN A 220 -3.48 18.91 5.93
CA GLN A 220 -2.68 20.11 5.63
C GLN A 220 -1.86 20.59 6.83
N ALA A 221 -2.47 20.66 8.02
CA ALA A 221 -1.82 21.13 9.23
C ALA A 221 -0.61 20.27 9.61
N GLU A 222 -0.69 18.94 9.42
CA GLU A 222 0.38 17.99 9.72
C GLU A 222 1.32 17.74 8.52
N GLY A 223 1.12 18.45 7.40
CA GLY A 223 1.95 18.28 6.20
C GLY A 223 1.88 16.85 5.63
N MET A 224 0.70 16.21 5.72
CA MET A 224 0.51 14.85 5.23
C MET A 224 0.57 14.80 3.70
N SER A 225 1.32 13.84 3.18
CA SER A 225 1.51 13.65 1.74
C SER A 225 1.44 12.17 1.35
N HIS A 226 1.80 11.82 0.13
CA HIS A 226 1.86 10.44 -0.35
C HIS A 226 3.30 9.86 -0.18
N PRO A 227 3.44 8.54 -0.02
CA PRO A 227 2.37 7.55 0.07
C PRO A 227 1.68 7.56 1.44
N ALA A 228 0.36 7.55 1.44
CA ALA A 228 -0.43 7.46 2.66
C ALA A 228 -1.71 6.64 2.45
N ILE A 229 -2.24 6.11 3.55
CA ILE A 229 -3.50 5.39 3.61
C ILE A 229 -4.47 6.15 4.50
N ILE A 230 -5.75 6.14 4.14
CA ILE A 230 -6.82 6.75 4.93
C ILE A 230 -7.65 5.62 5.52
N VAL A 231 -7.92 5.69 6.81
CA VAL A 231 -8.78 4.75 7.53
C VAL A 231 -9.96 5.50 8.12
N ILE A 232 -11.19 5.03 7.88
CA ILE A 232 -12.41 5.65 8.40
C ILE A 232 -13.24 4.57 9.11
N GLY A 233 -13.63 4.81 10.35
CA GLY A 233 -14.45 3.91 11.14
C GLY A 233 -14.19 4.04 12.63
N GLU A 234 -15.09 3.46 13.43
CA GLU A 234 -15.05 3.54 14.90
C GLU A 234 -13.78 2.92 15.50
N VAL A 235 -13.12 2.00 14.79
CA VAL A 235 -11.86 1.38 15.21
C VAL A 235 -10.73 2.40 15.43
N VAL A 236 -10.79 3.56 14.76
CA VAL A 236 -9.77 4.62 14.88
C VAL A 236 -9.73 5.18 16.30
N ASN A 237 -10.85 5.17 17.03
CA ASN A 237 -10.95 5.71 18.38
C ASN A 237 -10.72 4.68 19.49
N LEU A 238 -10.53 3.40 19.20
CA LEU A 238 -10.43 2.36 20.23
C LEU A 238 -9.29 2.60 21.21
N GLN A 239 -8.14 3.07 20.73
CA GLN A 239 -6.99 3.39 21.58
C GLN A 239 -7.30 4.48 22.63
N TYR A 240 -8.19 5.43 22.32
CA TYR A 240 -8.57 6.52 23.24
C TYR A 240 -9.59 6.09 24.27
N GLY A 241 -10.48 5.14 23.92
CA GLY A 241 -11.43 4.55 24.87
C GLY A 241 -10.75 3.78 26.01
N LEU A 242 -9.68 3.06 25.72
CA LEU A 242 -8.88 2.36 26.71
C LEU A 242 -8.19 3.31 27.68
N GLN A 243 -7.65 4.44 27.19
CA GLN A 243 -7.00 5.44 28.06
C GLN A 243 -7.98 6.04 29.07
N SER A 244 -9.24 6.27 28.69
CA SER A 244 -10.27 6.79 29.60
C SER A 244 -10.65 5.78 30.68
N LEU A 245 -10.68 4.48 30.37
CA LEU A 245 -10.94 3.41 31.34
C LEU A 245 -9.80 3.30 32.38
N PHE A 246 -8.56 3.31 31.93
CA PHE A 246 -7.40 3.27 32.83
C PHE A 246 -7.23 4.53 33.68
N GLN A 247 -7.68 5.70 33.20
CA GLN A 247 -7.69 6.92 34.01
C GLN A 247 -8.78 6.89 35.09
N GLN A 248 -9.96 6.29 34.81
CA GLN A 248 -11.02 6.10 35.80
C GLN A 248 -10.59 5.15 36.92
N GLU A 249 -9.88 4.06 36.60
CA GLU A 249 -9.39 3.11 37.61
C GLU A 249 -8.31 3.74 38.52
N ARG A 250 -7.46 4.63 38.01
CA ARG A 250 -6.44 5.34 38.82
C ARG A 250 -7.03 6.39 39.77
N ASN A 251 -8.23 6.87 39.54
CA ASN A 251 -8.93 7.83 40.39
C ASN A 251 -9.80 7.15 41.46
N ILE A 252 -9.79 5.82 41.55
CA ILE A 252 -10.53 5.02 42.54
C ILE A 252 -9.58 4.47 43.64
N VAL A 253 -8.28 4.73 43.50
CA VAL A 253 -7.25 4.45 44.54
C VAL A 253 -6.78 5.79 45.10
#